data_821c1e81f11373258870053407a17c7e
#
_entry.id   821c1e81f11373258870053407a17c7e
#
_cell.length_a   1.000
_cell.length_b   1.000
_cell.length_c   1.000
_cell.angle_alpha   90.00
_cell.angle_beta   90.00
_cell.angle_gamma   90.00
#
_symmetry.space_group_name_H-M   'P 1'
#
loop_
_entity.id
_entity.type
_entity.pdbx_description
1 polymer ?
#
loop_
_entity_poly.entity_id
_entity_poly.type
_entity_poly.pdbx_seq_one_letter_code
_entity_poly.pdbx_strand_id
1 'polypeptide(L)'
;MPSGERIGEVTHFYDRASVAVLKLSRDLKLGENLHFLGKNSDFEQPVTSMQIEHQPVTEVKAGQEVAVQVKQKVRPGDSVFRLTAGG
;
A
#
# COMPACT_ATOMS: atom_id res chain seq x y z
N MET A 1 -18.41 -7.27 7.10
CA MET A 1 -17.13 -7.71 7.64
C MET A 1 -15.98 -7.16 6.87
N PRO A 2 -15.12 -6.46 7.50
CA PRO A 2 -13.91 -6.08 6.81
C PRO A 2 -13.12 -7.33 6.52
N SER A 3 -12.76 -7.49 5.32
CA SER A 3 -12.06 -8.67 4.87
C SER A 3 -10.60 -8.38 4.64
N GLY A 4 -10.12 -7.27 5.17
CA GLY A 4 -8.76 -6.88 4.93
C GLY A 4 -7.76 -7.72 5.69
N GLU A 5 -6.73 -8.13 5.00
CA GLU A 5 -5.58 -8.76 5.61
C GLU A 5 -4.50 -7.70 5.73
N ARG A 6 -3.98 -7.47 6.94
CA ARG A 6 -2.94 -6.47 7.10
C ARG A 6 -1.68 -6.99 6.45
N ILE A 7 -1.21 -6.26 5.44
CA ILE A 7 -0.05 -6.68 4.66
C ILE A 7 1.16 -5.80 4.89
N GLY A 8 1.01 -4.72 5.64
CA GLY A 8 2.15 -3.85 5.89
C GLY A 8 1.76 -2.55 6.51
N GLU A 9 2.71 -1.63 6.50
CA GLU A 9 2.49 -0.31 7.06
C GLU A 9 3.25 0.72 6.24
N VAL A 10 2.80 1.98 6.34
CA VAL A 10 3.46 3.09 5.66
C VAL A 10 4.68 3.49 6.48
N THR A 11 5.84 3.59 5.81
CA THR A 11 7.07 4.04 6.46
C THR A 11 7.42 5.47 6.07
N HIS A 12 7.04 5.89 4.86
CA HIS A 12 7.29 7.25 4.38
C HIS A 12 6.17 7.68 3.46
N PHE A 13 5.98 8.99 3.36
CA PHE A 13 5.05 9.56 2.39
C PHE A 13 5.70 10.75 1.73
N TYR A 14 5.68 10.80 0.40
CA TYR A 14 6.23 11.88 -0.39
C TYR A 14 5.10 12.70 -0.99
N ASP A 15 4.87 13.88 -0.41
CA ASP A 15 3.76 14.74 -0.79
C ASP A 15 3.73 15.08 -2.28
N ARG A 16 4.88 15.46 -2.81
CA ARG A 16 4.94 15.95 -4.18
C ARG A 16 4.58 14.90 -5.21
N ALA A 17 4.99 13.68 -4.95
CA ALA A 17 4.74 12.59 -5.88
C ALA A 17 3.48 11.82 -5.54
N SER A 18 2.88 12.09 -4.39
CA SER A 18 1.75 11.31 -3.87
C SER A 18 2.10 9.84 -3.81
N VAL A 19 3.27 9.54 -3.26
CA VAL A 19 3.80 8.18 -3.19
C VAL A 19 4.02 7.81 -1.74
N ALA A 20 3.52 6.65 -1.36
CA ALA A 20 3.74 6.08 -0.03
C ALA A 20 4.71 4.92 -0.13
N VAL A 21 5.67 4.87 0.77
CA VAL A 21 6.56 3.72 0.88
C VAL A 21 6.00 2.80 1.93
N LEU A 22 5.79 1.56 1.55
CA LEU A 22 5.19 0.54 2.41
C LEU A 22 6.22 -0.51 2.75
N LYS A 23 6.26 -0.90 4.01
CA LYS A 23 7.01 -2.08 4.43
C LYS A 23 6.04 -3.24 4.49
N LEU A 24 6.26 -4.24 3.66
CA LEU A 24 5.31 -5.34 3.52
C LEU A 24 5.67 -6.52 4.42
N SER A 25 4.64 -7.12 5.00
CA SER A 25 4.77 -8.38 5.72
C SER A 25 4.15 -9.53 4.94
N ARG A 26 3.55 -9.22 3.80
CA ARG A 26 2.94 -10.19 2.89
C ARG A 26 3.21 -9.76 1.46
N ASP A 27 3.02 -10.68 0.52
CA ASP A 27 3.20 -10.37 -0.90
C ASP A 27 2.13 -9.41 -1.38
N LEU A 28 2.47 -8.63 -2.40
CA LEU A 28 1.53 -7.69 -3.01
C LEU A 28 1.72 -7.72 -4.51
N LYS A 29 0.59 -7.67 -5.23
CA LYS A 29 0.59 -7.66 -6.70
C LYS A 29 -0.13 -6.44 -7.23
N LEU A 30 0.32 -6.00 -8.40
CA LEU A 30 -0.34 -4.91 -9.10
C LEU A 30 -1.81 -5.28 -9.37
N GLY A 31 -2.70 -4.33 -9.17
CA GLY A 31 -4.12 -4.54 -9.41
C GLY A 31 -4.90 -4.96 -8.18
N GLU A 32 -4.23 -5.35 -7.12
CA GLU A 32 -4.94 -5.69 -5.89
C GLU A 32 -5.48 -4.42 -5.23
N ASN A 33 -6.56 -4.56 -4.48
CA ASN A 33 -7.15 -3.42 -3.78
C ASN A 33 -6.57 -3.33 -2.38
N LEU A 34 -6.23 -2.11 -1.99
CA LEU A 34 -5.67 -1.84 -0.68
C LEU A 34 -6.57 -0.89 0.09
N HIS A 35 -6.57 -1.06 1.41
CA HIS A 35 -7.23 -0.16 2.33
C HIS A 35 -6.16 0.44 3.24
N PHE A 36 -6.04 1.76 3.20
CA PHE A 36 -5.11 2.48 4.05
C PHE A 36 -5.88 2.99 5.26
N LEU A 37 -5.47 2.60 6.44
CA LEU A 37 -6.17 2.93 7.66
C LEU A 37 -5.20 3.48 8.69
N GLY A 38 -5.48 4.67 9.17
CA GLY A 38 -4.69 5.31 10.20
C GLY A 38 -5.54 6.35 10.90
N LYS A 39 -4.88 7.16 11.72
CA LYS A 39 -5.56 8.18 12.50
C LYS A 39 -6.35 9.15 11.63
N ASN A 40 -5.76 9.55 10.50
CA ASN A 40 -6.38 10.50 9.59
C ASN A 40 -6.53 9.93 8.19
N SER A 41 -6.38 8.63 8.05
CA SER A 41 -6.46 7.96 6.75
C SER A 41 -7.46 6.83 6.82
N ASP A 42 -8.35 6.80 5.86
CA ASP A 42 -9.32 5.70 5.75
C ASP A 42 -9.87 5.73 4.33
N PHE A 43 -9.17 5.05 3.44
CA PHE A 43 -9.60 5.01 2.05
C PHE A 43 -9.12 3.74 1.38
N GLU A 44 -9.75 3.41 0.27
CA GLU A 44 -9.43 2.22 -0.51
C GLU A 44 -9.04 2.64 -1.91
N GLN A 45 -8.11 1.91 -2.49
CA GLN A 45 -7.73 2.11 -3.88
C GLN A 45 -7.05 0.88 -4.44
N PRO A 46 -7.14 0.66 -5.76
CA PRO A 46 -6.34 -0.39 -6.38
C PRO A 46 -4.88 0.06 -6.49
N VAL A 47 -3.98 -0.91 -6.53
CA VAL A 47 -2.57 -0.64 -6.77
C VAL A 47 -2.38 -0.46 -8.26
N THR A 48 -2.12 0.78 -8.67
CA THR A 48 -1.94 1.10 -10.08
C THR A 48 -0.48 1.23 -10.49
N SER A 49 0.40 1.40 -9.51
CA SER A 49 1.82 1.61 -9.80
C SER A 49 2.63 1.24 -8.57
N MET A 50 3.64 0.42 -8.77
CA MET A 50 4.56 0.03 -7.71
C MET A 50 5.99 0.15 -8.23
N GLN A 51 6.89 0.58 -7.35
CA GLN A 51 8.32 0.68 -7.68
C GLN A 51 9.16 0.22 -6.52
N ILE A 52 10.28 -0.43 -6.85
CA ILE A 52 11.32 -0.75 -5.88
C ILE A 52 12.58 -0.11 -6.42
N GLU A 53 13.20 0.77 -5.62
CA GLU A 53 14.41 1.50 -6.02
C GLU A 53 14.24 2.16 -7.39
N HIS A 54 13.09 2.84 -7.57
CA HIS A 54 12.75 3.57 -8.79
C HIS A 54 12.54 2.67 -10.01
N GLN A 55 12.42 1.37 -9.81
CA GLN A 55 12.16 0.43 -10.90
C GLN A 55 10.72 -0.07 -10.79
N PRO A 56 9.93 0.03 -11.87
CA PRO A 56 8.56 -0.46 -11.81
C PRO A 56 8.53 -1.97 -11.66
N VAL A 57 7.62 -2.43 -10.81
CA VAL A 57 7.46 -3.86 -10.55
C VAL A 57 5.98 -4.20 -10.55
N THR A 58 5.68 -5.46 -10.80
CA THR A 58 4.29 -5.93 -10.81
C THR A 58 3.97 -6.80 -9.60
N GLU A 59 4.99 -7.22 -8.87
CA GLU A 59 4.80 -8.05 -7.69
C GLU A 59 5.92 -7.73 -6.70
N VAL A 60 5.57 -7.73 -5.42
CA VAL A 60 6.52 -7.48 -4.34
C VAL A 60 6.35 -8.58 -3.30
N LYS A 61 7.46 -9.08 -2.79
CA LYS A 61 7.44 -10.16 -1.80
C LYS A 61 7.43 -9.60 -0.38
N ALA A 62 6.97 -10.43 0.54
CA ALA A 62 6.99 -10.10 1.95
C ALA A 62 8.41 -9.73 2.40
N GLY A 63 8.51 -8.74 3.27
CA GLY A 63 9.79 -8.29 3.78
C GLY A 63 10.43 -7.18 2.98
N GLN A 64 9.89 -6.84 1.83
CA GLN A 64 10.42 -5.78 1.00
C GLN A 64 9.67 -4.47 1.23
N GLU A 65 10.34 -3.37 0.89
CA GLU A 65 9.68 -2.06 0.86
C GLU A 65 9.35 -1.73 -0.58
N VAL A 66 8.19 -1.10 -0.77
CA VAL A 66 7.72 -0.75 -2.10
C VAL A 66 7.11 0.64 -2.08
N ALA A 67 7.33 1.40 -3.15
CA ALA A 67 6.71 2.70 -3.32
C ALA A 67 5.44 2.52 -4.15
N VAL A 68 4.33 3.03 -3.63
CA VAL A 68 3.02 2.89 -4.26
C VAL A 68 2.39 4.27 -4.38
N GLN A 69 1.88 4.58 -5.56
CA GLN A 69 1.17 5.84 -5.73
C GLN A 69 -0.17 5.78 -5.03
N VAL A 70 -0.49 6.82 -4.27
CA VAL A 70 -1.74 6.88 -3.52
C VAL A 70 -2.53 8.12 -3.93
N LYS A 71 -3.85 8.03 -3.81
CA LYS A 71 -4.72 9.12 -4.21
C LYS A 71 -4.99 10.10 -3.08
N GLN A 72 -4.64 9.74 -1.86
CA GLN A 72 -4.83 10.57 -0.69
C GLN A 72 -3.59 10.53 0.17
N LYS A 73 -3.47 11.54 1.03
CA LYS A 73 -2.33 11.65 1.93
C LYS A 73 -2.38 10.54 2.98
N VAL A 74 -1.22 9.95 3.25
CA VAL A 74 -1.06 8.99 4.33
C VAL A 74 0.11 9.44 5.19
N ARG A 75 0.30 8.78 6.32
CA ARG A 75 1.37 9.11 7.24
C ARG A 75 2.13 7.86 7.64
N PRO A 76 3.42 8.00 7.99
CA PRO A 76 4.16 6.87 8.53
C PRO A 76 3.41 6.27 9.73
N GLY A 77 3.34 4.95 9.77
CA GLY A 77 2.62 4.24 10.81
C GLY A 77 1.21 3.82 10.42
N ASP A 78 0.67 4.38 9.34
CA ASP A 78 -0.65 3.95 8.87
C ASP A 78 -0.59 2.49 8.44
N SER A 79 -1.65 1.75 8.71
CA SER A 79 -1.72 0.34 8.35
C SER A 79 -2.24 0.18 6.93
N VAL A 80 -1.77 -0.87 6.27
CA VAL A 80 -2.20 -1.20 4.91
C VAL A 80 -2.80 -2.60 4.93
N PHE A 81 -4.02 -2.70 4.45
CA PHE A 81 -4.74 -3.96 4.37
C PHE A 81 -5.00 -4.31 2.91
N ARG A 82 -4.96 -5.59 2.60
CA ARG A 82 -5.34 -6.06 1.29
C ARG A 82 -6.78 -6.54 1.35
N LEU A 83 -7.60 -6.01 0.44
CA LEU A 83 -8.99 -6.41 0.34
C LEU A 83 -9.09 -7.60 -0.59
N THR A 84 -9.77 -8.65 -0.15
CA THR A 84 -9.95 -9.82 -0.98
C THR A 84 -11.18 -9.64 -1.83
N ALA A 85 -10.98 -9.71 -3.14
CA ALA A 85 -12.09 -9.57 -4.06
C ALA A 85 -12.98 -10.81 -3.98
N GLY A 86 -14.25 -10.58 -4.12
CA GLY A 86 -15.19 -11.65 -4.17
C GLY A 86 -15.32 -12.41 -2.87
N GLY A 87 -14.86 -11.79 -1.85
CA GLY A 87 -14.90 -12.39 -0.53
C GLY A 87 -16.09 -13.26 -0.33
#